data_aee196946268d3cf1e6a1eb161d96f30
#
_entry.id   aee196946268d3cf1e6a1eb161d96f30
#
_cell.length_a   1.000
_cell.length_b   1.000
_cell.length_c   1.000
_cell.angle_alpha   90.00
_cell.angle_beta   90.00
_cell.angle_gamma   90.00
#
_symmetry.space_group_name_H-M   'P 1'
#
loop_
_entity.id
_entity.type
_entity.pdbx_description
1 polymer ?
#
loop_
_entity_poly.entity_id
_entity_poly.type
_entity_poly.pdbx_seq_one_letter_code
_entity_poly.pdbx_strand_id
1 'polypeptide(L)'
;SGINMFQIDAAVNAGNSGGPVYNTSGQVIGIVTAKYSSSGVEGLGFAIPVNDAVAIANDLMKNGTVTDRAQLGITLQAIPSSAAQYYNMPDGAYVNSVNSGSCAEKAGLKAGDIITAIDDTAVSSGDALRSALRGYSAGESATLTVSRNGETLTLTVTFDRASDSTK
;
A
#
# COMPACT_ATOMS: atom_id res chain seq x y z
N SER A 1 -6.96 2.61 -0.72
CA SER A 1 -6.57 1.42 0.05
C SER A 1 -6.57 0.21 -0.87
N GLY A 2 -5.39 -0.36 -1.18
CA GLY A 2 -5.22 -1.50 -2.09
C GLY A 2 -5.44 -2.86 -1.41
N ILE A 3 -6.35 -2.98 -0.47
CA ILE A 3 -6.83 -4.28 0.00
C ILE A 3 -7.88 -4.74 -0.99
N ASN A 4 -7.76 -5.98 -1.49
CA ASN A 4 -8.83 -6.59 -2.24
C ASN A 4 -10.08 -6.61 -1.37
N MET A 5 -11.15 -6.03 -1.88
CA MET A 5 -12.43 -6.00 -1.18
C MET A 5 -13.52 -6.36 -2.18
N PHE A 6 -14.51 -7.10 -1.74
CA PHE A 6 -15.73 -7.30 -2.51
C PHE A 6 -16.88 -6.50 -1.89
N GLN A 7 -17.75 -6.02 -2.75
CA GLN A 7 -18.95 -5.30 -2.35
C GLN A 7 -20.01 -6.26 -1.85
N ILE A 8 -20.72 -5.85 -0.81
CA ILE A 8 -21.89 -6.56 -0.27
C ILE A 8 -23.10 -5.62 -0.25
N ASP A 9 -24.28 -6.16 -0.42
CA ASP A 9 -25.57 -5.46 -0.32
C ASP A 9 -26.16 -5.48 1.09
N ALA A 10 -25.49 -6.13 2.04
CA ALA A 10 -25.87 -6.13 3.43
C ALA A 10 -25.65 -4.77 4.07
N ALA A 11 -26.55 -4.37 4.98
CA ALA A 11 -26.45 -3.11 5.71
C ALA A 11 -25.19 -3.10 6.61
N VAL A 12 -24.19 -2.31 6.23
CA VAL A 12 -22.99 -2.07 7.04
C VAL A 12 -23.16 -0.79 7.83
N ASN A 13 -23.11 -0.89 9.15
CA ASN A 13 -23.24 0.22 10.09
C ASN A 13 -22.10 0.20 11.12
N ALA A 14 -21.97 1.28 11.90
CA ALA A 14 -21.06 1.31 13.03
C ALA A 14 -21.36 0.14 13.98
N GLY A 15 -20.35 -0.65 14.32
CA GLY A 15 -20.45 -1.87 15.12
C GLY A 15 -20.35 -3.18 14.31
N ASN A 16 -20.58 -3.15 13.00
CA ASN A 16 -20.41 -4.36 12.15
C ASN A 16 -18.98 -4.57 11.67
N SER A 17 -18.12 -3.55 11.70
CA SER A 17 -16.72 -3.64 11.26
C SER A 17 -15.96 -4.68 12.08
N GLY A 18 -15.21 -5.57 11.38
CA GLY A 18 -14.54 -6.72 11.97
C GLY A 18 -15.44 -7.95 12.10
N GLY A 19 -16.76 -7.83 11.88
CA GLY A 19 -17.70 -8.94 11.90
C GLY A 19 -17.60 -9.79 10.64
N PRO A 20 -18.00 -11.08 10.72
CA PRO A 20 -17.98 -11.99 9.59
C PRO A 20 -19.16 -11.76 8.63
N VAL A 21 -18.88 -11.97 7.34
CA VAL A 21 -19.89 -12.07 6.29
C VAL A 21 -20.12 -13.54 5.99
N TYR A 22 -21.37 -13.99 6.06
CA TYR A 22 -21.76 -15.37 5.79
C TYR A 22 -22.46 -15.49 4.44
N ASN A 23 -22.23 -16.60 3.76
CA ASN A 23 -23.07 -17.01 2.64
C ASN A 23 -24.33 -17.73 3.13
N THR A 24 -25.22 -18.09 2.20
CA THR A 24 -26.48 -18.81 2.51
C THR A 24 -26.27 -20.20 3.07
N SER A 25 -25.06 -20.78 2.96
CA SER A 25 -24.67 -22.06 3.53
C SER A 25 -24.04 -21.95 4.93
N GLY A 26 -24.03 -20.74 5.51
CA GLY A 26 -23.44 -20.47 6.83
C GLY A 26 -21.91 -20.42 6.86
N GLN A 27 -21.25 -20.34 5.71
CA GLN A 27 -19.79 -20.25 5.64
C GLN A 27 -19.37 -18.78 5.68
N VAL A 28 -18.29 -18.48 6.41
CA VAL A 28 -17.68 -17.15 6.40
C VAL A 28 -16.99 -16.94 5.05
N ILE A 29 -17.37 -15.89 4.35
CA ILE A 29 -16.80 -15.52 3.04
C ILE A 29 -15.97 -14.23 3.08
N GLY A 30 -16.10 -13.45 4.16
CA GLY A 30 -15.32 -12.21 4.31
C GLY A 30 -15.46 -11.62 5.69
N ILE A 31 -14.71 -10.53 5.90
CA ILE A 31 -14.73 -9.70 7.12
C ILE A 31 -15.14 -8.28 6.75
N VAL A 32 -16.19 -7.75 7.39
CA VAL A 32 -16.68 -6.37 7.16
C VAL A 32 -15.58 -5.37 7.52
N THR A 33 -15.27 -4.44 6.60
CA THR A 33 -14.20 -3.48 6.85
C THR A 33 -14.60 -2.03 6.66
N ALA A 34 -15.41 -1.70 5.66
CA ALA A 34 -15.72 -0.32 5.34
C ALA A 34 -17.15 -0.16 4.82
N LYS A 35 -17.69 1.03 5.04
CA LYS A 35 -18.87 1.55 4.36
C LYS A 35 -18.44 2.71 3.48
N TYR A 36 -18.80 2.70 2.22
CA TYR A 36 -18.64 3.90 1.39
C TYR A 36 -19.71 4.90 1.82
N SER A 37 -19.24 6.06 2.30
CA SER A 37 -20.09 7.15 2.78
C SER A 37 -19.87 8.34 1.85
N SER A 38 -20.73 8.52 0.86
CA SER A 38 -20.78 9.74 0.05
C SER A 38 -22.20 10.29 0.15
N SER A 39 -22.34 11.62 0.13
CA SER A 39 -23.64 12.28 0.13
C SER A 39 -24.49 11.76 -1.03
N GLY A 40 -25.55 11.00 -0.73
CA GLY A 40 -26.49 10.43 -1.70
C GLY A 40 -26.26 8.95 -2.06
N VAL A 41 -25.29 8.25 -1.48
CA VAL A 41 -25.10 6.81 -1.69
C VAL A 41 -25.16 6.11 -0.33
N GLU A 42 -26.28 5.42 -0.07
CA GLU A 42 -26.44 4.52 1.08
C GLU A 42 -26.36 3.06 0.63
N GLY A 43 -25.84 2.19 1.51
CA GLY A 43 -25.92 0.74 1.32
C GLY A 43 -24.76 0.07 0.60
N LEU A 44 -23.65 0.76 0.32
CA LEU A 44 -22.45 0.13 -0.21
C LEU A 44 -21.55 -0.35 0.95
N GLY A 45 -21.61 -1.63 1.25
CA GLY A 45 -20.71 -2.29 2.19
C GLY A 45 -19.56 -2.97 1.46
N PHE A 46 -18.40 -3.06 2.12
CA PHE A 46 -17.23 -3.77 1.60
C PHE A 46 -16.69 -4.75 2.65
N ALA A 47 -16.24 -5.89 2.18
CA ALA A 47 -15.63 -6.93 3.00
C ALA A 47 -14.30 -7.40 2.40
N ILE A 48 -13.36 -7.73 3.27
CA ILE A 48 -12.10 -8.39 2.90
C ILE A 48 -12.42 -9.88 2.67
N PRO A 49 -12.00 -10.50 1.55
CA PRO A 49 -12.17 -11.93 1.32
C PRO A 49 -11.60 -12.76 2.48
N VAL A 50 -12.32 -13.81 2.89
CA VAL A 50 -11.90 -14.63 4.03
C VAL A 50 -10.55 -15.29 3.82
N ASN A 51 -10.19 -15.67 2.60
CA ASN A 51 -8.89 -16.27 2.30
C ASN A 51 -7.74 -15.32 2.60
N ASP A 52 -7.88 -14.03 2.25
CA ASP A 52 -6.88 -13.00 2.55
C ASP A 52 -6.82 -12.73 4.06
N ALA A 53 -7.97 -12.66 4.72
CA ALA A 53 -8.05 -12.47 6.17
C ALA A 53 -7.40 -13.63 6.94
N VAL A 54 -7.64 -14.88 6.53
CA VAL A 54 -7.04 -16.10 7.16
C VAL A 54 -5.54 -16.13 6.93
N ALA A 55 -5.04 -15.79 5.74
CA ALA A 55 -3.61 -15.74 5.47
C ALA A 55 -2.90 -14.75 6.41
N ILE A 56 -3.46 -13.52 6.53
CA ILE A 56 -2.94 -12.48 7.44
C ILE A 56 -3.02 -12.93 8.90
N ALA A 57 -4.15 -13.51 9.32
CA ALA A 57 -4.33 -13.99 10.70
C ALA A 57 -3.33 -15.09 11.05
N ASN A 58 -3.10 -16.06 10.16
CA ASN A 58 -2.10 -17.10 10.36
C ASN A 58 -0.68 -16.55 10.49
N ASP A 59 -0.34 -15.56 9.69
CA ASP A 59 0.97 -14.92 9.76
C ASP A 59 1.14 -14.16 11.09
N LEU A 60 0.13 -13.39 11.49
CA LEU A 60 0.12 -12.72 12.80
C LEU A 60 0.21 -13.69 13.98
N MET A 61 -0.49 -14.83 13.92
CA MET A 61 -0.44 -15.84 14.99
C MET A 61 0.93 -16.52 15.10
N LYS A 62 1.60 -16.74 13.95
CA LYS A 62 2.91 -17.41 13.92
C LYS A 62 4.06 -16.48 14.25
N ASN A 63 4.01 -15.25 13.75
CA ASN A 63 5.16 -14.37 13.69
C ASN A 63 4.95 -13.06 14.47
N GLY A 64 3.74 -12.81 15.01
CA GLY A 64 3.39 -11.58 15.70
C GLY A 64 3.27 -10.34 14.79
N THR A 65 3.57 -10.50 13.50
CA THR A 65 3.52 -9.45 12.47
C THR A 65 3.21 -10.07 11.11
N VAL A 66 2.79 -9.24 10.15
CA VAL A 66 2.62 -9.71 8.76
C VAL A 66 3.99 -9.67 8.09
N THR A 67 4.62 -10.84 7.98
CA THR A 67 6.04 -10.99 7.63
C THR A 67 6.36 -10.90 6.15
N ASP A 68 5.39 -11.10 5.28
CA ASP A 68 5.64 -11.28 3.84
C ASP A 68 5.38 -10.03 3.00
N ARG A 69 5.21 -8.87 3.65
CA ARG A 69 4.99 -7.60 2.95
C ARG A 69 6.30 -6.96 2.52
N ALA A 70 6.36 -6.60 1.24
CA ALA A 70 7.42 -5.77 0.71
C ALA A 70 7.45 -4.40 1.40
N GLN A 71 8.64 -3.95 1.77
CA GLN A 71 8.88 -2.64 2.34
C GLN A 71 10.11 -2.00 1.71
N LEU A 72 10.02 -0.68 1.44
CA LEU A 72 11.15 0.11 0.92
C LEU A 72 12.01 0.71 2.03
N GLY A 73 11.43 0.95 3.21
CA GLY A 73 12.12 1.66 4.29
C GLY A 73 12.29 3.15 3.99
N ILE A 74 11.21 3.80 3.56
CA ILE A 74 11.16 5.24 3.28
C ILE A 74 9.99 5.90 4.02
N THR A 75 10.09 7.22 4.25
CA THR A 75 8.93 8.03 4.58
C THR A 75 8.52 8.87 3.37
N LEU A 76 7.22 8.97 3.15
CA LEU A 76 6.65 9.76 2.06
C LEU A 76 6.03 11.03 2.61
N GLN A 77 6.10 12.10 1.82
CA GLN A 77 5.43 13.35 2.11
C GLN A 77 4.45 13.69 0.99
N ALA A 78 3.25 14.14 1.36
CA ALA A 78 2.31 14.70 0.41
C ALA A 78 2.79 16.10 -0.02
N ILE A 79 2.91 16.32 -1.31
CA ILE A 79 3.24 17.62 -1.88
C ILE A 79 1.93 18.31 -2.30
N PRO A 80 1.63 19.52 -1.81
CA PRO A 80 0.50 20.28 -2.30
C PRO A 80 0.58 20.53 -3.81
N SER A 81 -0.54 20.41 -4.51
CA SER A 81 -0.60 20.59 -5.97
C SER A 81 -0.03 21.94 -6.44
N SER A 82 -0.23 23.00 -5.64
CA SER A 82 0.32 24.34 -5.93
C SER A 82 1.86 24.34 -5.89
N ALA A 83 2.47 23.62 -4.95
CA ALA A 83 3.92 23.50 -4.85
C ALA A 83 4.47 22.62 -5.99
N ALA A 84 3.80 21.51 -6.31
CA ALA A 84 4.20 20.65 -7.43
C ALA A 84 4.20 21.42 -8.76
N GLN A 85 3.17 22.23 -9.02
CA GLN A 85 3.10 23.10 -10.20
C GLN A 85 4.18 24.17 -10.22
N TYR A 86 4.40 24.86 -9.08
CA TYR A 86 5.41 25.92 -8.98
C TYR A 86 6.82 25.41 -9.28
N TYR A 87 7.17 24.23 -8.78
CA TYR A 87 8.48 23.60 -8.98
C TYR A 87 8.55 22.67 -10.19
N ASN A 88 7.48 22.62 -11.01
CA ASN A 88 7.37 21.72 -12.18
C ASN A 88 7.74 20.26 -11.85
N MET A 89 7.25 19.78 -10.70
CA MET A 89 7.48 18.41 -10.22
C MET A 89 6.55 17.43 -10.95
N PRO A 90 7.04 16.26 -11.35
CA PRO A 90 6.17 15.23 -11.91
C PRO A 90 5.23 14.68 -10.83
N ASP A 91 4.09 14.14 -11.25
CA ASP A 91 3.23 13.33 -10.37
C ASP A 91 4.01 12.11 -9.88
N GLY A 92 3.89 11.80 -8.58
CA GLY A 92 4.62 10.69 -8.00
C GLY A 92 4.60 10.66 -6.48
N ALA A 93 5.33 9.69 -5.92
CA ALA A 93 5.53 9.56 -4.49
C ALA A 93 6.81 10.28 -4.06
N TYR A 94 6.69 11.41 -3.38
CA TYR A 94 7.83 12.18 -2.89
C TYR A 94 8.46 11.51 -1.67
N VAL A 95 9.76 11.23 -1.76
CA VAL A 95 10.56 10.62 -0.70
C VAL A 95 11.05 11.70 0.25
N ASN A 96 10.49 11.75 1.46
CA ASN A 96 10.91 12.68 2.50
C ASN A 96 12.21 12.23 3.19
N SER A 97 12.30 10.93 3.50
CA SER A 97 13.52 10.34 4.06
C SER A 97 13.68 8.87 3.65
N VAL A 98 14.90 8.38 3.71
CA VAL A 98 15.28 6.98 3.48
C VAL A 98 15.92 6.47 4.77
N ASN A 99 15.42 5.31 5.25
CA ASN A 99 15.93 4.70 6.47
C ASN A 99 17.30 4.07 6.21
N SER A 100 18.24 4.27 7.14
CA SER A 100 19.56 3.66 7.04
C SER A 100 19.47 2.13 7.06
N GLY A 101 20.26 1.48 6.21
CA GLY A 101 20.30 0.02 6.05
C GLY A 101 19.13 -0.56 5.24
N SER A 102 18.13 0.25 4.83
CA SER A 102 17.00 -0.20 4.05
C SER A 102 17.38 -0.62 2.62
N CYS A 103 16.48 -1.39 1.99
CA CYS A 103 16.63 -1.73 0.58
C CYS A 103 16.60 -0.50 -0.33
N ALA A 104 15.84 0.55 0.05
CA ALA A 104 15.83 1.81 -0.68
C ALA A 104 17.19 2.51 -0.65
N GLU A 105 17.87 2.57 0.52
CA GLU A 105 19.21 3.12 0.63
C GLU A 105 20.21 2.32 -0.21
N LYS A 106 20.17 0.97 -0.12
CA LYS A 106 21.01 0.07 -0.90
C LYS A 106 20.81 0.21 -2.42
N ALA A 107 19.57 0.48 -2.85
CA ALA A 107 19.23 0.76 -4.24
C ALA A 107 19.66 2.16 -4.71
N GLY A 108 20.11 3.03 -3.79
CA GLY A 108 20.54 4.39 -4.10
C GLY A 108 19.40 5.43 -4.15
N LEU A 109 18.23 5.12 -3.59
CA LEU A 109 17.15 6.08 -3.40
C LEU A 109 17.56 7.13 -2.35
N LYS A 110 17.16 8.38 -2.54
CA LYS A 110 17.54 9.51 -1.67
C LYS A 110 16.32 10.35 -1.29
N ALA A 111 16.44 11.08 -0.19
CA ALA A 111 15.49 12.13 0.13
C ALA A 111 15.44 13.18 -0.99
N GLY A 112 14.26 13.63 -1.35
CA GLY A 112 14.02 14.53 -2.47
C GLY A 112 13.69 13.83 -3.80
N ASP A 113 13.84 12.52 -3.89
CA ASP A 113 13.43 11.76 -5.06
C ASP A 113 11.89 11.72 -5.19
N ILE A 114 11.41 11.60 -6.43
CA ILE A 114 10.00 11.37 -6.72
C ILE A 114 9.89 10.04 -7.47
N ILE A 115 9.26 9.04 -6.86
CA ILE A 115 9.03 7.75 -7.50
C ILE A 115 7.81 7.91 -8.41
N THR A 116 8.01 7.74 -9.73
CA THR A 116 6.99 7.94 -10.77
C THR A 116 6.45 6.62 -11.33
N ALA A 117 7.18 5.52 -11.16
CA ALA A 117 6.69 4.18 -11.51
C ALA A 117 7.40 3.10 -10.69
N ILE A 118 6.76 1.94 -10.58
CA ILE A 118 7.33 0.68 -10.10
C ILE A 118 7.02 -0.39 -11.15
N ASP A 119 8.06 -0.97 -11.74
CA ASP A 119 7.98 -1.77 -12.96
C ASP A 119 7.12 -1.03 -14.01
N ASP A 120 6.09 -1.67 -14.56
CA ASP A 120 5.17 -1.08 -15.55
C ASP A 120 4.01 -0.30 -14.92
N THR A 121 3.94 -0.20 -13.58
CA THR A 121 2.84 0.47 -12.88
C THR A 121 3.20 1.91 -12.58
N ALA A 122 2.45 2.86 -13.18
CA ALA A 122 2.61 4.28 -12.90
C ALA A 122 2.23 4.62 -11.46
N VAL A 123 3.03 5.46 -10.81
CA VAL A 123 2.85 5.95 -9.45
C VAL A 123 2.56 7.45 -9.51
N SER A 124 1.33 7.85 -9.21
CA SER A 124 0.90 9.25 -9.20
C SER A 124 0.90 9.90 -7.82
N SER A 125 1.09 9.13 -6.76
CA SER A 125 1.06 9.61 -5.37
C SER A 125 1.69 8.61 -4.41
N GLY A 126 1.90 9.03 -3.16
CA GLY A 126 2.35 8.12 -2.09
C GLY A 126 1.38 6.97 -1.82
N ASP A 127 0.06 7.21 -1.98
CA ASP A 127 -0.95 6.15 -1.82
C ASP A 127 -0.94 5.17 -3.00
N ALA A 128 -0.70 5.66 -4.21
CA ALA A 128 -0.50 4.81 -5.39
C ALA A 128 0.72 3.89 -5.21
N LEU A 129 1.84 4.42 -4.68
CA LEU A 129 3.03 3.60 -4.37
C LEU A 129 2.71 2.55 -3.31
N ARG A 130 2.04 2.92 -2.20
CA ARG A 130 1.64 1.97 -1.16
C ARG A 130 0.73 0.86 -1.72
N SER A 131 -0.16 1.22 -2.64
CA SER A 131 -1.02 0.26 -3.33
C SER A 131 -0.22 -0.70 -4.21
N ALA A 132 0.70 -0.19 -5.01
CA ALA A 132 1.54 -1.01 -5.89
C ALA A 132 2.41 -1.98 -5.08
N LEU A 133 3.03 -1.50 -3.98
CA LEU A 133 3.88 -2.33 -3.10
C LEU A 133 3.16 -3.53 -2.48
N ARG A 134 1.82 -3.52 -2.40
CA ARG A 134 1.05 -4.67 -1.90
C ARG A 134 1.06 -5.87 -2.84
N GLY A 135 1.39 -5.66 -4.11
CA GLY A 135 1.56 -6.73 -5.09
C GLY A 135 2.88 -7.47 -4.98
N TYR A 136 3.78 -7.02 -4.08
CA TYR A 136 5.12 -7.59 -3.91
C TYR A 136 5.30 -8.21 -2.53
N SER A 137 6.11 -9.24 -2.47
CA SER A 137 6.55 -9.91 -1.25
C SER A 137 7.97 -9.47 -0.87
N ALA A 138 8.33 -9.65 0.41
CA ALA A 138 9.70 -9.46 0.86
C ALA A 138 10.67 -10.39 0.10
N GLY A 139 11.80 -9.86 -0.34
CA GLY A 139 12.79 -10.57 -1.15
C GLY A 139 12.55 -10.52 -2.65
N GLU A 140 11.37 -10.09 -3.11
CA GLU A 140 11.14 -9.82 -4.53
C GLU A 140 11.88 -8.55 -4.96
N SER A 141 12.21 -8.49 -6.25
CA SER A 141 12.87 -7.32 -6.84
C SER A 141 11.94 -6.61 -7.80
N ALA A 142 12.04 -5.29 -7.83
CA ALA A 142 11.33 -4.42 -8.75
C ALA A 142 12.24 -3.29 -9.23
N THR A 143 11.82 -2.66 -10.32
CA THR A 143 12.48 -1.49 -10.89
C THR A 143 11.69 -0.24 -10.53
N LEU A 144 12.31 0.71 -9.84
CA LEU A 144 11.75 2.02 -9.56
C LEU A 144 12.18 3.01 -10.64
N THR A 145 11.23 3.69 -11.26
CA THR A 145 11.50 4.89 -12.05
C THR A 145 11.40 6.11 -11.14
N VAL A 146 12.44 6.91 -11.10
CA VAL A 146 12.61 8.00 -10.13
C VAL A 146 12.99 9.28 -10.85
N SER A 147 12.34 10.38 -10.51
CA SER A 147 12.78 11.73 -10.90
C SER A 147 13.62 12.33 -9.78
N ARG A 148 14.86 12.72 -10.11
CA ARG A 148 15.82 13.38 -9.21
C ARG A 148 16.37 14.62 -9.90
N ASN A 149 16.09 15.80 -9.36
CA ASN A 149 16.52 17.09 -9.94
C ASN A 149 16.13 17.28 -11.42
N GLY A 150 14.98 16.73 -11.83
CA GLY A 150 14.50 16.78 -13.22
C GLY A 150 15.05 15.67 -14.14
N GLU A 151 15.99 14.86 -13.68
CA GLU A 151 16.50 13.69 -14.41
C GLU A 151 15.72 12.44 -14.05
N THR A 152 15.51 11.56 -15.03
CA THR A 152 14.88 10.24 -14.80
C THR A 152 15.97 9.19 -14.56
N LEU A 153 15.85 8.50 -13.43
CA LEU A 153 16.73 7.42 -13.02
C LEU A 153 15.94 6.11 -12.90
N THR A 154 16.62 5.01 -13.13
CA THR A 154 16.10 3.66 -12.93
C THR A 154 16.89 2.98 -11.83
N LEU A 155 16.22 2.56 -10.75
CA LEU A 155 16.84 1.93 -9.60
C LEU A 155 16.22 0.53 -9.40
N THR A 156 17.04 -0.50 -9.32
CA THR A 156 16.58 -1.85 -8.95
C THR A 156 16.61 -1.98 -7.43
N VAL A 157 15.47 -2.39 -6.85
CA VAL A 157 15.31 -2.63 -5.42
C VAL A 157 14.93 -4.08 -5.18
N THR A 158 15.49 -4.69 -4.13
CA THR A 158 15.02 -5.97 -3.59
C THR A 158 14.40 -5.69 -2.24
N PHE A 159 13.09 -5.94 -2.10
CA PHE A 159 12.33 -5.46 -0.95
C PHE A 159 12.76 -6.11 0.36
N ASP A 160 12.90 -5.28 1.39
CA ASP A 160 13.06 -5.73 2.76
C ASP A 160 11.73 -6.29 3.29
N ARG A 161 11.81 -7.08 4.36
CA ARG A 161 10.66 -7.56 5.12
C ARG A 161 10.16 -6.46 6.05
N ALA A 162 8.84 -6.29 6.19
CA ALA A 162 8.25 -5.26 7.04
C ALA A 162 8.70 -5.33 8.51
N SER A 163 9.09 -6.50 9.01
CA SER A 163 9.61 -6.70 10.37
C SER A 163 11.05 -6.20 10.56
N ASP A 164 11.83 -6.06 9.49
CA ASP A 164 13.25 -5.72 9.58
C ASP A 164 13.50 -4.21 9.79
N SER A 165 12.45 -3.40 9.70
CA SER A 165 12.52 -1.92 9.78
C SER A 165 12.34 -1.35 11.19
N THR A 166 12.27 -2.19 12.22
CA THR A 166 12.06 -1.78 13.62
C THR A 166 13.29 -2.10 14.47
N LYS A 167 14.45 -1.55 14.10
CA LYS A 167 15.62 -1.47 14.98
C LYS A 167 16.19 -0.07 14.97
#